data_a2d747216f4e0aa1522166e0920b673b
#
_entry.id   a2d747216f4e0aa1522166e0920b673b
#
_cell.length_a   1.000
_cell.length_b   1.000
_cell.length_c   1.000
_cell.angle_alpha   90.00
_cell.angle_beta   90.00
_cell.angle_gamma   90.00
#
_symmetry.space_group_name_H-M   'P 1'
#
loop_
_entity.id
_entity.type
_entity.pdbx_description
1 polymer ?
#
loop_
_entity_poly.entity_id
_entity_poly.type
_entity_poly.pdbx_seq_one_letter_code
_entity_poly.pdbx_strand_id
1 'polypeptide(L)'
;MPRPSSTEFPLDDAALKQRLEQDEHEKKAVLAAFAGTVQHFFGGWASLFHRVVDPRMQALILYPMVSLVLAGILMYATHLKARRQIGLQLRGNGSSADHFRTLTGVAACPHGDTVNAAFKRMNPDEFQAIVTGMTETLIRQKVLYRYRLLERYFLVVVDGTGRLTFPERHCSHCLTATHGGTTIYYHPVLEAKLVTYDGWVFSLLTEFIENPGEFPKKQDCELKAFYRLAERLKQRFPRLPICLLMDGLYAGGPTFALCDKYRWKYIIVLQEGDLSTVHQEFEALLRLAPENQLHFLPAPSADTL
;
A
#
# COMPACT_ATOMS: atom_id res chain seq x y z
N MET A 1 -20.14 41.22 13.39
CA MET A 1 -20.53 40.08 14.20
C MET A 1 -19.33 39.63 15.01
N PRO A 2 -19.36 39.58 16.34
CA PRO A 2 -18.24 39.15 17.16
C PRO A 2 -18.01 37.64 16.98
N ARG A 3 -16.73 37.23 16.90
CA ARG A 3 -16.32 35.83 16.85
C ARG A 3 -16.71 35.15 18.17
N PRO A 4 -17.21 33.90 18.18
CA PRO A 4 -17.45 33.17 19.40
C PRO A 4 -16.12 32.92 20.11
N SER A 5 -16.07 33.23 21.41
CA SER A 5 -14.97 32.93 22.29
C SER A 5 -14.74 31.42 22.34
N SER A 6 -13.52 30.98 22.07
CA SER A 6 -13.08 29.62 22.32
C SER A 6 -13.15 29.37 23.84
N THR A 7 -14.17 28.67 24.28
CA THR A 7 -14.17 28.02 25.60
C THR A 7 -13.20 26.85 25.52
N GLU A 8 -11.93 27.11 25.83
CA GLU A 8 -10.99 26.07 26.21
C GLU A 8 -11.51 25.41 27.49
N PHE A 9 -12.07 24.21 27.35
CA PHE A 9 -12.27 23.34 28.50
C PHE A 9 -10.87 22.95 29.02
N PRO A 10 -10.52 23.22 30.25
CA PRO A 10 -9.27 22.72 30.82
C PRO A 10 -9.36 21.21 30.83
N LEU A 11 -8.58 20.55 29.97
CA LEU A 11 -8.38 19.12 30.06
C LEU A 11 -7.72 18.89 31.44
N ASP A 12 -8.35 18.05 32.26
CA ASP A 12 -7.79 17.57 33.51
C ASP A 12 -6.40 16.96 33.22
N ASP A 13 -5.35 17.56 33.77
CA ASP A 13 -3.97 17.12 33.57
C ASP A 13 -3.77 15.64 33.92
N ALA A 14 -4.55 15.10 34.86
CA ALA A 14 -4.54 13.70 35.21
C ALA A 14 -5.13 12.83 34.09
N ALA A 15 -6.25 13.25 33.48
CA ALA A 15 -6.86 12.54 32.36
C ALA A 15 -5.99 12.60 31.10
N LEU A 16 -5.32 13.71 30.86
CA LEU A 16 -4.35 13.83 29.76
C LEU A 16 -3.15 12.91 29.95
N LYS A 17 -2.59 12.86 31.18
CA LYS A 17 -1.48 11.99 31.51
C LYS A 17 -1.86 10.51 31.36
N GLN A 18 -3.03 10.11 31.83
CA GLN A 18 -3.52 8.75 31.71
C GLN A 18 -3.71 8.34 30.24
N ARG A 19 -4.25 9.24 29.39
CA ARG A 19 -4.35 9.02 27.94
C ARG A 19 -2.98 8.84 27.29
N LEU A 20 -2.01 9.67 27.64
CA LEU A 20 -0.65 9.55 27.09
C LEU A 20 0.02 8.24 27.50
N GLU A 21 -0.15 7.80 28.74
CA GLU A 21 0.36 6.52 29.24
C GLU A 21 -0.31 5.33 28.54
N GLN A 22 -1.62 5.41 28.29
CA GLN A 22 -2.35 4.38 27.55
C GLN A 22 -1.91 4.32 26.08
N ASP A 23 -1.77 5.46 25.40
CA ASP A 23 -1.24 5.55 24.02
C ASP A 23 0.17 4.96 23.91
N GLU A 24 1.03 5.22 24.89
CA GLU A 24 2.37 4.64 24.92
C GLU A 24 2.33 3.12 25.11
N HIS A 25 1.44 2.62 25.96
CA HIS A 25 1.27 1.18 26.19
C HIS A 25 0.77 0.47 24.94
N GLU A 26 -0.23 1.04 24.26
CA GLU A 26 -0.77 0.50 23.01
C GLU A 26 0.28 0.49 21.89
N LYS A 27 1.04 1.56 21.72
CA LYS A 27 2.15 1.62 20.75
C LYS A 27 3.21 0.55 21.03
N LYS A 28 3.54 0.31 22.29
CA LYS A 28 4.46 -0.76 22.70
C LYS A 28 3.95 -2.13 22.32
N ALA A 29 2.67 -2.40 22.61
CA ALA A 29 2.03 -3.69 22.30
C ALA A 29 2.01 -3.95 20.78
N VAL A 30 1.65 -2.95 19.98
CA VAL A 30 1.64 -3.04 18.50
C VAL A 30 3.04 -3.29 17.95
N LEU A 31 4.06 -2.58 18.44
CA LEU A 31 5.44 -2.78 17.99
C LEU A 31 5.98 -4.17 18.38
N ALA A 32 5.66 -4.65 19.59
CA ALA A 32 6.03 -5.98 20.03
C ALA A 32 5.34 -7.08 19.19
N ALA A 33 4.05 -6.93 18.93
CA ALA A 33 3.30 -7.85 18.06
C ALA A 33 3.85 -7.86 16.63
N PHE A 34 4.17 -6.70 16.09
CA PHE A 34 4.78 -6.55 14.77
C PHE A 34 6.15 -7.24 14.69
N ALA A 35 7.03 -6.96 15.66
CA ALA A 35 8.35 -7.61 15.74
C ALA A 35 8.23 -9.13 15.92
N GLY A 36 7.32 -9.60 16.76
CA GLY A 36 7.02 -11.01 16.96
C GLY A 36 6.52 -11.70 15.68
N THR A 37 5.63 -11.04 14.93
CA THR A 37 5.14 -11.51 13.64
C THR A 37 6.26 -11.63 12.61
N VAL A 38 7.11 -10.61 12.50
CA VAL A 38 8.27 -10.65 11.60
C VAL A 38 9.26 -11.75 12.00
N GLN A 39 9.51 -11.92 13.28
CA GLN A 39 10.38 -13.00 13.76
C GLN A 39 9.79 -14.38 13.46
N HIS A 40 8.50 -14.57 13.71
CA HIS A 40 7.82 -15.86 13.53
C HIS A 40 7.76 -16.30 12.05
N PHE A 41 7.32 -15.41 11.16
CA PHE A 41 7.10 -15.77 9.76
C PHE A 41 8.33 -15.58 8.86
N PHE A 42 9.25 -14.69 9.20
CA PHE A 42 10.30 -14.22 8.29
C PHE A 42 11.71 -14.32 8.86
N GLY A 43 11.89 -14.82 10.07
CA GLY A 43 13.21 -14.96 10.71
C GLY A 43 13.86 -13.64 11.13
N GLY A 44 13.07 -12.57 11.27
CA GLY A 44 13.51 -11.25 11.75
C GLY A 44 13.94 -10.27 10.65
N TRP A 45 14.19 -9.03 11.06
CA TRP A 45 14.49 -7.90 10.19
C TRP A 45 15.76 -8.06 9.37
N ALA A 46 16.83 -8.58 9.99
CA ALA A 46 18.11 -8.78 9.31
C ALA A 46 17.94 -9.76 8.14
N SER A 47 17.16 -10.83 8.32
CA SER A 47 16.86 -11.80 7.28
C SER A 47 16.08 -11.20 6.11
N LEU A 48 15.16 -10.27 6.40
CA LEU A 48 14.37 -9.60 5.36
C LEU A 48 15.23 -8.65 4.51
N PHE A 49 16.10 -7.87 5.16
CA PHE A 49 16.81 -6.77 4.48
C PHE A 49 18.22 -7.12 3.99
N HIS A 50 18.72 -8.35 4.21
CA HIS A 50 20.06 -8.74 3.78
C HIS A 50 20.28 -8.67 2.26
N ARG A 51 19.22 -8.69 1.47
CA ARG A 51 19.27 -8.63 0.00
C ARG A 51 19.22 -7.20 -0.55
N VAL A 52 18.94 -6.21 0.31
CA VAL A 52 18.92 -4.81 -0.14
C VAL A 52 20.36 -4.33 -0.30
N VAL A 53 20.71 -3.92 -1.50
CA VAL A 53 22.03 -3.37 -1.79
C VAL A 53 22.13 -1.98 -1.16
N ASP A 54 23.17 -1.80 -0.33
CA ASP A 54 23.45 -0.49 0.26
C ASP A 54 24.24 0.37 -0.74
N PRO A 55 23.64 1.43 -1.31
CA PRO A 55 24.29 2.28 -2.31
C PRO A 55 25.30 3.27 -1.70
N ARG A 56 25.50 3.24 -0.38
CA ARG A 56 26.40 4.14 0.33
C ARG A 56 27.84 3.60 0.32
N MET A 57 28.81 4.49 0.46
CA MET A 57 30.22 4.09 0.64
C MET A 57 30.38 3.34 1.97
N GLN A 58 30.84 2.10 1.91
CA GLN A 58 30.97 1.21 3.08
C GLN A 58 31.78 1.82 4.21
N ALA A 59 32.86 2.55 3.90
CA ALA A 59 33.71 3.22 4.90
C ALA A 59 33.01 4.36 5.66
N LEU A 60 31.87 4.86 5.19
CA LEU A 60 31.13 5.97 5.77
C LEU A 60 29.78 5.53 6.37
N ILE A 61 29.51 4.24 6.44
CA ILE A 61 28.27 3.71 7.01
C ILE A 61 28.32 3.81 8.52
N LEU A 62 27.57 4.77 9.07
CA LEU A 62 27.33 4.91 10.51
C LEU A 62 26.13 4.09 10.97
N TYR A 63 25.11 3.99 10.14
CA TYR A 63 23.84 3.31 10.43
C TYR A 63 23.63 2.15 9.47
N PRO A 64 23.44 0.91 9.94
CA PRO A 64 23.17 -0.23 9.08
C PRO A 64 21.83 -0.07 8.33
N MET A 65 21.65 -0.78 7.23
CA MET A 65 20.46 -0.71 6.37
C MET A 65 19.17 -0.92 7.16
N VAL A 66 19.15 -1.92 8.05
CA VAL A 66 18.01 -2.22 8.93
C VAL A 66 17.52 -0.98 9.68
N SER A 67 18.44 -0.16 10.21
CA SER A 67 18.08 1.04 10.97
C SER A 67 17.42 2.11 10.10
N LEU A 68 17.88 2.27 8.86
CA LEU A 68 17.30 3.22 7.91
C LEU A 68 15.89 2.79 7.50
N VAL A 69 15.73 1.51 7.15
CA VAL A 69 14.45 0.97 6.71
C VAL A 69 13.43 0.99 7.84
N LEU A 70 13.82 0.56 9.06
CA LEU A 70 12.93 0.61 10.21
C LEU A 70 12.57 2.04 10.63
N ALA A 71 13.50 3.00 10.55
CA ALA A 71 13.17 4.40 10.78
C ALA A 71 12.12 4.92 9.78
N GLY A 72 12.22 4.52 8.51
CA GLY A 72 11.21 4.81 7.48
C GLY A 72 9.87 4.14 7.77
N ILE A 73 9.86 2.86 8.08
CA ILE A 73 8.62 2.10 8.42
C ILE A 73 7.94 2.74 9.64
N LEU A 74 8.69 3.00 10.71
CA LEU A 74 8.14 3.58 11.93
C LEU A 74 7.60 4.98 11.69
N MET A 75 8.22 5.78 10.82
CA MET A 75 7.69 7.09 10.43
C MET A 75 6.24 7.00 9.92
N TYR A 76 5.93 6.02 9.11
CA TYR A 76 4.57 5.79 8.61
C TYR A 76 3.67 5.10 9.63
N ALA A 77 4.15 4.05 10.28
CA ALA A 77 3.38 3.28 11.26
C ALA A 77 2.96 4.08 12.49
N THR A 78 3.76 5.08 12.89
CA THR A 78 3.45 5.99 14.00
C THR A 78 2.90 7.35 13.55
N HIS A 79 2.49 7.46 12.28
CA HIS A 79 1.90 8.66 11.70
C HIS A 79 2.73 9.94 11.87
N LEU A 80 4.07 9.84 11.80
CA LEU A 80 4.93 11.02 11.83
C LEU A 80 4.76 11.82 10.54
N LYS A 81 4.19 13.00 10.64
CA LYS A 81 3.85 13.85 9.49
C LYS A 81 5.06 14.40 8.73
N ALA A 82 6.22 14.50 9.38
CA ALA A 82 7.42 15.08 8.80
C ALA A 82 8.68 14.33 9.23
N ARG A 83 9.67 14.25 8.35
CA ARG A 83 10.97 13.57 8.60
C ARG A 83 11.70 14.12 9.85
N ARG A 84 11.59 15.42 10.12
CA ARG A 84 12.16 16.02 11.34
C ARG A 84 11.62 15.41 12.63
N GLN A 85 10.41 14.84 12.61
CA GLN A 85 9.80 14.19 13.78
C GLN A 85 10.48 12.85 14.11
N ILE A 86 11.16 12.20 13.16
CA ILE A 86 12.06 11.07 13.45
C ILE A 86 13.08 11.47 14.51
N GLY A 87 13.72 12.64 14.33
CA GLY A 87 14.69 13.16 15.28
C GLY A 87 14.10 13.47 16.65
N LEU A 88 12.86 13.96 16.70
CA LEU A 88 12.20 14.35 17.94
C LEU A 88 11.64 13.15 18.72
N GLN A 89 11.11 12.15 18.03
CA GLN A 89 10.38 11.04 18.65
C GLN A 89 11.20 9.73 18.75
N LEU A 90 12.07 9.45 17.80
CA LEU A 90 12.84 8.20 17.77
C LEU A 90 14.32 8.36 18.16
N ARG A 91 14.78 9.59 18.37
CA ARG A 91 16.12 9.90 18.88
C ARG A 91 16.03 10.52 20.28
N GLY A 92 17.08 10.39 21.05
CA GLY A 92 17.13 10.94 22.40
C GLY A 92 16.93 9.88 23.48
N ASN A 93 16.33 10.25 24.61
CA ASN A 93 16.26 9.44 25.83
C ASN A 93 14.81 9.07 26.21
N GLY A 94 13.89 9.03 25.27
CA GLY A 94 12.50 8.62 25.52
C GLY A 94 12.24 7.16 25.23
N SER A 95 11.10 6.64 25.69
CA SER A 95 10.69 5.24 25.52
C SER A 95 10.67 4.80 24.05
N SER A 96 10.27 5.69 23.14
CA SER A 96 10.28 5.40 21.69
C SER A 96 11.69 5.21 21.12
N ALA A 97 12.68 5.95 21.65
CA ALA A 97 14.08 5.79 21.28
C ALA A 97 14.65 4.46 21.83
N ASP A 98 14.24 4.06 23.03
CA ASP A 98 14.62 2.77 23.61
C ASP A 98 14.05 1.60 22.81
N HIS A 99 12.79 1.70 22.38
CA HIS A 99 12.18 0.71 21.49
C HIS A 99 12.89 0.61 20.14
N PHE A 100 13.25 1.74 19.53
CA PHE A 100 14.02 1.75 18.31
C PHE A 100 15.36 1.01 18.48
N ARG A 101 16.09 1.30 19.58
CA ARG A 101 17.35 0.61 19.91
C ARG A 101 17.16 -0.88 20.10
N THR A 102 16.12 -1.28 20.81
CA THR A 102 15.80 -2.70 21.04
C THR A 102 15.48 -3.43 19.74
N LEU A 103 14.68 -2.81 18.85
CA LEU A 103 14.28 -3.40 17.57
C LEU A 103 15.42 -3.50 16.56
N THR A 104 16.32 -2.51 16.54
CA THR A 104 17.36 -2.41 15.50
C THR A 104 18.72 -2.91 15.96
N GLY A 105 18.96 -3.01 17.28
CA GLY A 105 20.28 -3.24 17.86
C GLY A 105 21.25 -2.06 17.71
N VAL A 106 20.77 -0.88 17.30
CA VAL A 106 21.59 0.30 17.01
C VAL A 106 21.41 1.37 18.10
N ALA A 107 22.52 1.95 18.53
CA ALA A 107 22.54 2.91 19.65
C ALA A 107 21.71 4.16 19.42
N ALA A 108 21.52 4.60 18.17
CA ALA A 108 20.74 5.80 17.86
C ALA A 108 19.98 5.66 16.53
N CYS A 109 18.77 6.22 16.49
CA CYS A 109 18.00 6.33 15.25
C CYS A 109 18.70 7.29 14.27
N PRO A 110 18.75 6.98 12.96
CA PRO A 110 19.27 7.90 11.95
C PRO A 110 18.51 9.22 11.91
N HIS A 111 19.19 10.31 11.55
CA HIS A 111 18.51 11.57 11.27
C HIS A 111 17.60 11.44 10.04
N GLY A 112 16.47 12.14 10.01
CA GLY A 112 15.52 12.07 8.88
C GLY A 112 16.15 12.42 7.52
N ASP A 113 17.16 13.31 7.48
CA ASP A 113 17.89 13.63 6.24
C ASP A 113 18.81 12.49 5.80
N THR A 114 19.39 11.76 6.75
CA THR A 114 20.18 10.54 6.44
C THR A 114 19.30 9.45 5.82
N VAL A 115 18.10 9.25 6.38
CA VAL A 115 17.10 8.32 5.84
C VAL A 115 16.71 8.74 4.42
N ASN A 116 16.39 10.02 4.21
CA ASN A 116 16.02 10.53 2.90
C ASN A 116 17.15 10.44 1.86
N ALA A 117 18.38 10.79 2.23
CA ALA A 117 19.53 10.71 1.34
C ALA A 117 19.84 9.27 0.91
N ALA A 118 19.66 8.31 1.81
CA ALA A 118 19.78 6.90 1.52
C ALA A 118 18.67 6.41 0.58
N PHE A 119 17.40 6.69 0.92
CA PHE A 119 16.25 6.21 0.13
C PHE A 119 16.21 6.76 -1.29
N LYS A 120 16.69 7.98 -1.53
CA LYS A 120 16.83 8.54 -2.88
C LYS A 120 17.76 7.72 -3.80
N ARG A 121 18.64 6.91 -3.25
CA ARG A 121 19.64 6.13 -3.96
C ARG A 121 19.34 4.63 -3.97
N MET A 122 18.36 4.17 -3.20
CA MET A 122 17.96 2.77 -3.14
C MET A 122 17.10 2.39 -4.35
N ASN A 123 17.21 1.13 -4.75
CA ASN A 123 16.35 0.58 -5.79
C ASN A 123 15.00 0.17 -5.20
N PRO A 124 13.87 0.75 -5.62
CA PRO A 124 12.55 0.38 -5.12
C PRO A 124 12.17 -1.08 -5.41
N ASP A 125 12.69 -1.69 -6.49
CA ASP A 125 12.40 -3.08 -6.84
C ASP A 125 12.93 -4.07 -5.79
N GLU A 126 13.99 -3.75 -5.07
CA GLU A 126 14.52 -4.58 -3.99
C GLU A 126 13.55 -4.62 -2.80
N PHE A 127 12.93 -3.48 -2.46
CA PHE A 127 11.89 -3.42 -1.43
C PHE A 127 10.61 -4.13 -1.89
N GLN A 128 10.23 -3.94 -3.14
CA GLN A 128 9.14 -4.67 -3.76
C GLN A 128 9.34 -6.19 -3.63
N ALA A 129 10.55 -6.68 -3.92
CA ALA A 129 10.88 -8.10 -3.82
C ALA A 129 10.75 -8.63 -2.38
N ILE A 130 11.06 -7.82 -1.36
CA ILE A 130 10.86 -8.18 0.05
C ILE A 130 9.37 -8.32 0.35
N VAL A 131 8.57 -7.30 0.05
CA VAL A 131 7.13 -7.30 0.33
C VAL A 131 6.42 -8.44 -0.38
N THR A 132 6.73 -8.64 -1.67
CA THR A 132 6.23 -9.77 -2.46
C THR A 132 6.62 -11.11 -1.83
N GLY A 133 7.87 -11.25 -1.41
CA GLY A 133 8.41 -12.45 -0.76
C GLY A 133 7.75 -12.76 0.59
N MET A 134 7.38 -11.73 1.35
CA MET A 134 6.62 -11.89 2.60
C MET A 134 5.24 -12.48 2.29
N THR A 135 4.49 -11.91 1.38
CA THR A 135 3.17 -12.41 0.98
C THR A 135 3.26 -13.82 0.38
N GLU A 136 4.26 -14.09 -0.46
CA GLU A 136 4.52 -15.42 -1.00
C GLU A 136 4.78 -16.46 0.10
N THR A 137 5.50 -16.09 1.15
CA THR A 137 5.75 -16.96 2.30
C THR A 137 4.45 -17.33 3.02
N LEU A 138 3.58 -16.34 3.27
CA LEU A 138 2.27 -16.59 3.88
C LEU A 138 1.36 -17.49 3.01
N ILE A 139 1.39 -17.30 1.70
CA ILE A 139 0.68 -18.18 0.75
C ILE A 139 1.25 -19.62 0.82
N ARG A 140 2.58 -19.77 0.74
CA ARG A 140 3.25 -21.07 0.76
C ARG A 140 3.02 -21.83 2.07
N GLN A 141 2.98 -21.13 3.20
CA GLN A 141 2.66 -21.68 4.51
C GLN A 141 1.15 -21.90 4.70
N LYS A 142 0.33 -21.64 3.68
CA LYS A 142 -1.13 -21.80 3.67
C LYS A 142 -1.88 -20.90 4.67
N VAL A 143 -1.24 -19.89 5.26
CA VAL A 143 -1.87 -18.94 6.19
C VAL A 143 -3.07 -18.25 5.54
N LEU A 144 -2.96 -17.90 4.25
CA LEU A 144 -3.99 -17.17 3.50
C LEU A 144 -5.02 -18.06 2.81
N TYR A 145 -4.91 -19.39 2.89
CA TYR A 145 -5.80 -20.30 2.17
C TYR A 145 -7.26 -20.25 2.62
N ARG A 146 -7.50 -19.99 3.91
CA ARG A 146 -8.86 -19.86 4.46
C ARG A 146 -9.65 -18.66 3.91
N TYR A 147 -8.95 -17.70 3.28
CA TYR A 147 -9.54 -16.48 2.74
C TYR A 147 -9.85 -16.56 1.24
N ARG A 148 -9.71 -17.74 0.63
CA ARG A 148 -9.96 -17.91 -0.79
C ARG A 148 -11.46 -17.85 -1.11
N LEU A 149 -11.81 -17.10 -2.12
CA LEU A 149 -13.16 -17.10 -2.69
C LEU A 149 -13.48 -18.50 -3.25
N LEU A 150 -14.66 -19.04 -2.90
CA LEU A 150 -15.10 -20.39 -3.28
C LEU A 150 -14.02 -21.45 -2.99
N GLU A 151 -13.28 -21.31 -1.89
CA GLU A 151 -12.18 -22.17 -1.46
C GLU A 151 -11.06 -22.36 -2.50
N ARG A 152 -11.07 -21.57 -3.56
CA ARG A 152 -10.20 -21.74 -4.71
C ARG A 152 -9.38 -20.50 -5.04
N TYR A 153 -10.00 -19.33 -5.21
CA TYR A 153 -9.36 -18.15 -5.77
C TYR A 153 -8.90 -17.16 -4.69
N PHE A 154 -7.69 -16.65 -4.83
CA PHE A 154 -7.26 -15.47 -4.07
C PHE A 154 -7.83 -14.22 -4.74
N LEU A 155 -8.46 -13.36 -3.95
CA LEU A 155 -8.96 -12.08 -4.41
C LEU A 155 -7.80 -11.09 -4.51
N VAL A 156 -7.61 -10.49 -5.67
CA VAL A 156 -6.55 -9.51 -5.91
C VAL A 156 -7.17 -8.24 -6.48
N VAL A 157 -7.18 -7.19 -5.67
CA VAL A 157 -7.59 -5.84 -6.11
C VAL A 157 -6.47 -5.24 -6.93
N VAL A 158 -6.81 -4.65 -8.06
CA VAL A 158 -5.92 -3.83 -8.88
C VAL A 158 -6.50 -2.43 -8.95
N ASP A 159 -5.76 -1.45 -8.46
CA ASP A 159 -6.21 -0.06 -8.37
C ASP A 159 -5.04 0.92 -8.41
N GLY A 160 -5.25 2.07 -9.04
CA GLY A 160 -4.32 3.17 -9.08
C GLY A 160 -4.33 3.96 -7.77
N THR A 161 -3.17 4.16 -7.17
CA THR A 161 -3.03 4.85 -5.89
C THR A 161 -1.80 5.75 -5.84
N GLY A 162 -1.72 6.62 -4.82
CA GLY A 162 -0.50 7.33 -4.49
C GLY A 162 -0.15 8.46 -5.45
N ARG A 163 -1.03 9.42 -5.64
CA ARG A 163 -0.73 10.61 -6.46
C ARG A 163 0.12 11.62 -5.68
N LEU A 164 1.45 11.56 -5.85
CA LEU A 164 2.34 12.65 -5.44
C LEU A 164 2.24 13.76 -6.48
N THR A 165 1.78 14.95 -6.07
CA THR A 165 1.53 16.09 -6.96
C THR A 165 2.49 17.23 -6.66
N PHE A 166 3.03 17.85 -7.71
CA PHE A 166 4.01 18.92 -7.63
C PHE A 166 3.63 20.07 -8.58
N PRO A 167 3.87 21.32 -8.19
CA PRO A 167 3.63 22.48 -9.07
C PRO A 167 4.65 22.57 -10.20
N GLU A 168 5.85 21.99 -10.02
CA GLU A 168 6.94 22.04 -10.98
C GLU A 168 7.45 20.63 -11.30
N ARG A 169 8.00 20.46 -12.51
CA ARG A 169 8.64 19.20 -12.92
C ARG A 169 9.91 18.99 -12.11
N HIS A 170 10.03 17.84 -11.46
CA HIS A 170 11.20 17.50 -10.64
C HIS A 170 11.99 16.28 -11.14
N CYS A 171 11.45 15.57 -12.14
CA CYS A 171 12.18 14.50 -12.85
C CYS A 171 11.64 14.31 -14.27
N SER A 172 12.38 13.55 -15.09
CA SER A 172 12.01 13.23 -16.48
C SER A 172 10.81 12.29 -16.60
N HIS A 173 10.46 11.57 -15.52
CA HIS A 173 9.41 10.54 -15.53
C HIS A 173 8.05 11.06 -15.09
N CYS A 174 7.94 12.33 -14.67
CA CYS A 174 6.67 12.92 -14.24
C CYS A 174 5.60 12.81 -15.33
N LEU A 175 4.40 12.37 -14.94
CA LEU A 175 3.18 12.62 -15.70
C LEU A 175 2.74 14.07 -15.54
N THR A 176 1.96 14.56 -16.46
CA THR A 176 1.42 15.92 -16.44
C THR A 176 -0.09 15.92 -16.61
N ALA A 177 -0.78 16.80 -15.90
CA ALA A 177 -2.18 17.11 -16.13
C ALA A 177 -2.39 18.63 -16.07
N THR A 178 -3.28 19.16 -16.92
CA THR A 178 -3.62 20.57 -16.94
C THR A 178 -5.08 20.74 -16.52
N HIS A 179 -5.29 21.52 -15.46
CA HIS A 179 -6.61 21.88 -14.97
C HIS A 179 -6.72 23.39 -14.83
N GLY A 180 -7.70 24.01 -15.50
CA GLY A 180 -7.92 25.44 -15.41
C GLY A 180 -6.70 26.30 -15.83
N GLY A 181 -5.91 25.83 -16.80
CA GLY A 181 -4.69 26.51 -17.26
C GLY A 181 -3.45 26.27 -16.40
N THR A 182 -3.56 25.59 -15.27
CA THR A 182 -2.43 25.23 -14.40
C THR A 182 -1.97 23.81 -14.71
N THR A 183 -0.68 23.65 -15.02
CA THR A 183 -0.07 22.33 -15.21
C THR A 183 0.47 21.82 -13.89
N ILE A 184 0.10 20.59 -13.55
CA ILE A 184 0.61 19.86 -12.40
C ILE A 184 1.40 18.64 -12.87
N TYR A 185 2.41 18.27 -12.09
CA TYR A 185 3.26 17.11 -12.31
C TYR A 185 2.98 16.09 -11.22
N TYR A 186 2.93 14.78 -11.57
CA TYR A 186 2.57 13.77 -10.58
C TYR A 186 3.16 12.38 -10.90
N HIS A 187 3.21 11.54 -9.87
CA HIS A 187 3.60 10.13 -9.96
C HIS A 187 2.53 9.26 -9.30
N PRO A 188 1.71 8.58 -10.06
CA PRO A 188 0.84 7.53 -9.55
C PRO A 188 1.53 6.17 -9.61
N VAL A 189 0.99 5.23 -8.87
CA VAL A 189 1.36 3.82 -8.95
C VAL A 189 0.11 2.97 -9.12
N LEU A 190 0.25 1.82 -9.77
CA LEU A 190 -0.77 0.80 -9.83
C LEU A 190 -0.36 -0.34 -8.91
N GLU A 191 -1.25 -0.75 -8.02
CA GLU A 191 -0.98 -1.81 -7.05
C GLU A 191 -1.86 -3.03 -7.26
N ALA A 192 -1.26 -4.21 -7.13
CA ALA A 192 -1.97 -5.47 -6.97
C ALA A 192 -1.88 -5.89 -5.50
N LYS A 193 -3.04 -5.99 -4.84
CA LYS A 193 -3.14 -6.34 -3.41
C LYS A 193 -4.05 -7.55 -3.23
N LEU A 194 -3.55 -8.58 -2.55
CA LEU A 194 -4.39 -9.67 -2.08
C LEU A 194 -5.23 -9.16 -0.91
N VAL A 195 -6.53 -9.37 -0.98
CA VAL A 195 -7.48 -8.93 0.05
C VAL A 195 -8.24 -10.11 0.64
N THR A 196 -8.65 -9.96 1.89
CA THR A 196 -9.41 -10.96 2.63
C THR A 196 -10.78 -10.42 3.03
N TYR A 197 -11.74 -11.30 3.30
CA TYR A 197 -13.09 -10.91 3.69
C TYR A 197 -13.17 -10.22 5.07
N ASP A 198 -12.14 -10.39 5.91
CA ASP A 198 -12.02 -9.75 7.22
C ASP A 198 -11.15 -8.46 7.20
N GLY A 199 -10.86 -7.94 5.99
CA GLY A 199 -10.24 -6.63 5.80
C GLY A 199 -8.70 -6.63 5.78
N TRP A 200 -8.02 -7.78 5.86
CA TRP A 200 -6.57 -7.81 5.69
C TRP A 200 -6.17 -7.56 4.24
N VAL A 201 -5.10 -6.83 4.08
CA VAL A 201 -4.56 -6.44 2.77
C VAL A 201 -3.07 -6.77 2.71
N PHE A 202 -2.67 -7.53 1.69
CA PHE A 202 -1.27 -7.94 1.47
C PHE A 202 -0.81 -7.47 0.09
N SER A 203 0.19 -6.61 0.05
CA SER A 203 0.76 -6.14 -1.22
C SER A 203 1.42 -7.32 -1.96
N LEU A 204 1.13 -7.44 -3.25
CA LEU A 204 1.75 -8.41 -4.14
C LEU A 204 2.79 -7.73 -5.02
N LEU A 205 2.38 -6.72 -5.78
CA LEU A 205 3.23 -5.97 -6.71
C LEU A 205 2.74 -4.53 -6.85
N THR A 206 3.68 -3.64 -7.09
CA THR A 206 3.46 -2.25 -7.47
C THR A 206 4.09 -1.99 -8.83
N GLU A 207 3.40 -1.29 -9.70
CA GLU A 207 3.89 -0.82 -10.99
C GLU A 207 3.85 0.69 -11.03
N PHE A 208 4.99 1.32 -11.36
CA PHE A 208 5.04 2.77 -11.53
C PHE A 208 4.37 3.18 -12.84
N ILE A 209 3.51 4.18 -12.77
CA ILE A 209 2.92 4.81 -13.95
C ILE A 209 3.75 6.05 -14.23
N GLU A 210 4.68 5.93 -15.17
CA GLU A 210 5.67 6.97 -15.42
C GLU A 210 6.06 7.06 -16.88
N ASN A 211 6.43 8.26 -17.30
CA ASN A 211 6.89 8.50 -18.65
C ASN A 211 8.29 7.89 -18.85
N PRO A 212 8.59 7.33 -20.04
CA PRO A 212 9.91 6.80 -20.35
C PRO A 212 10.99 7.91 -20.46
N GLY A 213 10.59 9.17 -20.46
CA GLY A 213 11.47 10.32 -20.55
C GLY A 213 10.69 11.63 -20.52
N GLU A 214 11.38 12.76 -20.66
CA GLU A 214 10.83 14.10 -20.45
C GLU A 214 9.74 14.49 -21.47
N PHE A 215 9.90 14.08 -22.73
CA PHE A 215 8.98 14.42 -23.82
C PHE A 215 8.45 13.18 -24.54
N PRO A 216 7.59 12.39 -23.91
CA PRO A 216 7.02 11.20 -24.54
C PRO A 216 5.99 11.62 -25.61
N LYS A 217 5.92 10.87 -26.71
CA LYS A 217 4.85 11.05 -27.73
C LYS A 217 3.45 10.87 -27.13
N LYS A 218 3.31 9.97 -26.16
CA LYS A 218 2.08 9.73 -25.40
C LYS A 218 2.47 9.34 -23.97
N GLN A 219 1.87 10.00 -23.00
CA GLN A 219 2.08 9.70 -21.60
C GLN A 219 1.69 8.26 -21.27
N ASP A 220 2.33 7.72 -20.24
CA ASP A 220 1.92 6.46 -19.64
C ASP A 220 0.56 6.62 -18.96
N CYS A 221 -0.12 5.51 -18.75
CA CYS A 221 -1.43 5.49 -18.11
C CYS A 221 -1.66 4.18 -17.36
N GLU A 222 -2.66 4.19 -16.50
CA GLU A 222 -3.02 3.08 -15.64
C GLU A 222 -3.28 1.79 -16.42
N LEU A 223 -4.00 1.85 -17.52
CA LEU A 223 -4.29 0.67 -18.35
C LEU A 223 -3.03 0.05 -18.97
N LYS A 224 -2.04 0.86 -19.40
CA LYS A 224 -0.75 0.33 -19.87
C LYS A 224 0.06 -0.29 -18.73
N ALA A 225 0.05 0.37 -17.57
CA ALA A 225 0.70 -0.15 -16.37
C ALA A 225 0.07 -1.49 -15.94
N PHE A 226 -1.24 -1.64 -16.09
CA PHE A 226 -1.94 -2.90 -15.80
C PHE A 226 -1.39 -4.09 -16.60
N TYR A 227 -1.13 -3.93 -17.88
CA TYR A 227 -0.58 -5.04 -18.67
C TYR A 227 0.82 -5.44 -18.21
N ARG A 228 1.67 -4.46 -17.85
CA ARG A 228 3.00 -4.74 -17.28
C ARG A 228 2.90 -5.40 -15.90
N LEU A 229 2.03 -4.89 -15.04
CA LEU A 229 1.75 -5.44 -13.71
C LEU A 229 1.25 -6.88 -13.80
N ALA A 230 0.30 -7.16 -14.71
CA ALA A 230 -0.28 -8.48 -14.90
C ALA A 230 0.76 -9.50 -15.39
N GLU A 231 1.66 -9.09 -16.30
CA GLU A 231 2.76 -9.94 -16.76
C GLU A 231 3.70 -10.28 -15.61
N ARG A 232 4.15 -9.28 -14.84
CA ARG A 232 5.01 -9.47 -13.66
C ARG A 232 4.34 -10.33 -12.59
N LEU A 233 3.03 -10.12 -12.36
CA LEU A 233 2.23 -10.91 -11.42
C LEU A 233 2.16 -12.37 -11.86
N LYS A 234 1.94 -12.63 -13.15
CA LYS A 234 1.93 -13.99 -13.70
C LYS A 234 3.30 -14.67 -13.63
N GLN A 235 4.37 -13.95 -13.90
CA GLN A 235 5.74 -14.46 -13.78
C GLN A 235 6.06 -14.82 -12.33
N ARG A 236 5.68 -13.97 -11.38
CA ARG A 236 5.97 -14.17 -9.96
C ARG A 236 5.11 -15.27 -9.33
N PHE A 237 3.85 -15.35 -9.73
CA PHE A 237 2.86 -16.28 -9.20
C PHE A 237 2.24 -17.15 -10.31
N PRO A 238 3.02 -18.00 -11.00
CA PRO A 238 2.58 -18.68 -12.22
C PRO A 238 1.41 -19.64 -12.02
N ARG A 239 1.24 -20.17 -10.80
CA ARG A 239 0.20 -21.16 -10.47
C ARG A 239 -0.86 -20.64 -9.49
N LEU A 240 -0.76 -19.40 -9.04
CA LEU A 240 -1.73 -18.85 -8.10
C LEU A 240 -3.10 -18.69 -8.79
N PRO A 241 -4.16 -19.29 -8.25
CA PRO A 241 -5.51 -19.10 -8.78
C PRO A 241 -6.03 -17.72 -8.33
N ILE A 242 -6.01 -16.75 -9.22
CA ILE A 242 -6.37 -15.36 -8.96
C ILE A 242 -7.79 -15.07 -9.47
N CYS A 243 -8.55 -14.30 -8.69
CA CYS A 243 -9.70 -13.55 -9.12
C CYS A 243 -9.38 -12.04 -8.95
N LEU A 244 -9.27 -11.33 -10.09
CA LEU A 244 -9.03 -9.89 -10.08
C LEU A 244 -10.29 -9.12 -9.70
N LEU A 245 -10.14 -8.12 -8.84
CA LEU A 245 -11.19 -7.14 -8.52
C LEU A 245 -10.74 -5.80 -9.11
N MET A 246 -11.54 -5.24 -10.01
CA MET A 246 -11.19 -4.05 -10.78
C MET A 246 -12.41 -3.15 -10.97
N ASP A 247 -12.18 -1.88 -11.31
CA ASP A 247 -13.24 -0.95 -11.71
C ASP A 247 -13.53 -0.99 -13.22
N GLY A 248 -14.48 -0.17 -13.68
CA GLY A 248 -14.91 -0.11 -15.07
C GLY A 248 -13.83 0.29 -16.06
N LEU A 249 -12.74 0.96 -15.64
CA LEU A 249 -11.61 1.30 -16.51
C LEU A 249 -11.02 0.06 -17.22
N TYR A 250 -11.05 -1.08 -16.54
CA TYR A 250 -10.50 -2.35 -17.05
C TYR A 250 -11.51 -3.19 -17.83
N ALA A 251 -12.76 -2.74 -17.95
CA ALA A 251 -13.81 -3.46 -18.65
C ALA A 251 -13.63 -3.40 -20.17
N GLY A 252 -12.75 -4.22 -20.71
CA GLY A 252 -12.46 -4.22 -22.13
C GLY A 252 -11.93 -5.56 -22.67
N GLY A 253 -12.15 -5.81 -23.97
CA GLY A 253 -11.74 -7.05 -24.63
C GLY A 253 -10.30 -7.48 -24.39
N PRO A 254 -9.30 -6.58 -24.46
CA PRO A 254 -7.91 -6.93 -24.17
C PRO A 254 -7.68 -7.43 -22.75
N THR A 255 -8.37 -6.84 -21.74
CA THR A 255 -8.30 -7.29 -20.34
C THR A 255 -8.92 -8.68 -20.19
N PHE A 256 -10.07 -8.93 -20.80
CA PHE A 256 -10.73 -10.24 -20.76
C PHE A 256 -9.85 -11.31 -21.41
N ALA A 257 -9.31 -11.03 -22.59
CA ALA A 257 -8.38 -11.94 -23.27
C ALA A 257 -7.12 -12.26 -22.45
N LEU A 258 -6.59 -11.26 -21.71
CA LEU A 258 -5.47 -11.46 -20.81
C LEU A 258 -5.84 -12.37 -19.62
N CYS A 259 -7.01 -12.16 -19.02
CA CYS A 259 -7.50 -12.99 -17.92
C CYS A 259 -7.69 -14.44 -18.39
N ASP A 260 -8.25 -14.66 -19.56
CA ASP A 260 -8.41 -16.00 -20.16
C ASP A 260 -7.07 -16.67 -20.43
N LYS A 261 -6.11 -15.94 -21.04
CA LYS A 261 -4.73 -16.40 -21.28
C LYS A 261 -4.06 -16.87 -20.00
N TYR A 262 -4.24 -16.14 -18.89
CA TYR A 262 -3.61 -16.45 -17.61
C TYR A 262 -4.46 -17.40 -16.75
N ARG A 263 -5.67 -17.73 -17.18
CA ARG A 263 -6.67 -18.53 -16.43
C ARG A 263 -7.06 -17.88 -15.12
N TRP A 264 -7.12 -16.56 -15.10
CA TRP A 264 -7.62 -15.78 -14.00
C TRP A 264 -9.12 -15.56 -14.12
N LYS A 265 -9.80 -15.42 -12.98
CA LYS A 265 -11.16 -14.91 -12.91
C LYS A 265 -11.11 -13.42 -12.64
N TYR A 266 -12.20 -12.74 -12.91
CA TYR A 266 -12.33 -11.31 -12.60
C TYR A 266 -13.75 -10.97 -12.17
N ILE A 267 -13.84 -9.92 -11.35
CA ILE A 267 -15.05 -9.21 -10.97
C ILE A 267 -14.76 -7.75 -11.26
N ILE A 268 -15.57 -7.14 -12.13
CA ILE A 268 -15.42 -5.72 -12.51
C ILE A 268 -16.68 -4.99 -12.12
N VAL A 269 -16.53 -3.90 -11.35
CA VAL A 269 -17.64 -3.01 -11.00
C VAL A 269 -17.81 -2.03 -12.15
N LEU A 270 -18.92 -2.17 -12.89
CA LEU A 270 -19.26 -1.27 -13.98
C LEU A 270 -19.98 -0.03 -13.44
N GLN A 271 -19.64 1.12 -14.01
CA GLN A 271 -20.37 2.37 -13.81
C GLN A 271 -21.36 2.59 -14.95
N GLU A 272 -22.29 3.52 -14.74
CA GLU A 272 -23.22 3.93 -15.78
C GLU A 272 -22.45 4.46 -17.01
N GLY A 273 -22.68 3.82 -18.17
CA GLY A 273 -21.96 4.11 -19.41
C GLY A 273 -20.85 3.13 -19.75
N ASP A 274 -20.36 2.32 -18.81
CA ASP A 274 -19.41 1.25 -19.11
C ASP A 274 -20.14 0.10 -19.83
N LEU A 275 -19.55 -0.39 -20.93
CA LEU A 275 -20.09 -1.52 -21.70
C LEU A 275 -21.62 -1.41 -21.90
N SER A 276 -22.08 -0.31 -22.47
CA SER A 276 -23.52 0.02 -22.62
C SER A 276 -24.39 -1.12 -23.18
N THR A 277 -23.85 -1.91 -24.12
CA THR A 277 -24.53 -3.09 -24.68
C THR A 277 -24.78 -4.17 -23.63
N VAL A 278 -23.77 -4.46 -22.79
CA VAL A 278 -23.89 -5.45 -21.71
C VAL A 278 -24.92 -5.00 -20.68
N HIS A 279 -24.94 -3.69 -20.36
CA HIS A 279 -25.92 -3.12 -19.43
C HIS A 279 -27.34 -3.21 -19.98
N GLN A 280 -27.55 -2.90 -21.27
CA GLN A 280 -28.85 -3.04 -21.95
C GLN A 280 -29.33 -4.51 -21.98
N GLU A 281 -28.45 -5.44 -22.30
CA GLU A 281 -28.75 -6.88 -22.28
C GLU A 281 -29.10 -7.35 -20.86
N PHE A 282 -28.35 -6.92 -19.86
CA PHE A 282 -28.63 -7.23 -18.45
C PHE A 282 -30.01 -6.73 -18.02
N GLU A 283 -30.36 -5.47 -18.34
CA GLU A 283 -31.68 -4.93 -18.04
C GLU A 283 -32.81 -5.67 -18.77
N ALA A 284 -32.57 -6.04 -20.02
CA ALA A 284 -33.56 -6.83 -20.77
C ALA A 284 -33.78 -8.22 -20.13
N LEU A 285 -32.71 -8.88 -19.68
CA LEU A 285 -32.81 -10.17 -18.99
C LEU A 285 -33.51 -10.03 -17.62
N LEU A 286 -33.26 -8.97 -16.89
CA LEU A 286 -33.97 -8.70 -15.63
C LEU A 286 -35.49 -8.57 -15.81
N ARG A 287 -35.93 -7.98 -16.92
CA ARG A 287 -37.38 -7.85 -17.25
C ARG A 287 -37.98 -9.18 -17.68
N LEU A 288 -37.19 -10.04 -18.35
CA LEU A 288 -37.66 -11.34 -18.85
C LEU A 288 -37.75 -12.42 -17.77
N ALA A 289 -36.90 -12.36 -16.78
CA ALA A 289 -36.79 -13.38 -15.74
C ALA A 289 -36.60 -12.74 -14.34
N PRO A 290 -37.60 -12.00 -13.82
CA PRO A 290 -37.51 -11.34 -12.51
C PRO A 290 -37.30 -12.33 -11.36
N GLU A 291 -37.70 -13.59 -11.51
CA GLU A 291 -37.51 -14.66 -10.53
C GLU A 291 -36.02 -15.03 -10.33
N ASN A 292 -35.15 -14.69 -11.26
CA ASN A 292 -33.70 -14.92 -11.14
C ASN A 292 -32.96 -13.81 -10.38
N GLN A 293 -33.69 -12.82 -9.85
CA GLN A 293 -33.10 -11.75 -9.05
C GLN A 293 -32.95 -12.20 -7.61
N LEU A 294 -31.70 -12.17 -7.11
CA LEU A 294 -31.40 -12.38 -5.70
C LEU A 294 -31.14 -11.03 -5.04
N HIS A 295 -32.03 -10.61 -4.14
CA HIS A 295 -31.83 -9.42 -3.34
C HIS A 295 -31.12 -9.77 -2.05
N PHE A 296 -29.84 -9.36 -1.92
CA PHE A 296 -29.13 -9.44 -0.65
C PHE A 296 -29.42 -8.18 0.15
N LEU A 297 -30.09 -8.33 1.30
CA LEU A 297 -30.14 -7.25 2.27
C LEU A 297 -28.72 -7.10 2.87
N PRO A 298 -28.16 -5.88 2.92
CA PRO A 298 -26.91 -5.68 3.61
C PRO A 298 -27.07 -6.12 5.07
N ALA A 299 -26.08 -6.83 5.60
CA ALA A 299 -26.04 -7.13 7.02
C ALA A 299 -26.14 -5.80 7.80
N PRO A 300 -26.91 -5.73 8.91
CA PRO A 300 -26.95 -4.52 9.73
C PRO A 300 -25.52 -4.12 10.10
N SER A 301 -25.16 -2.87 9.85
CA SER A 301 -23.86 -2.33 10.20
C SER A 301 -23.63 -2.51 11.70
N ALA A 302 -22.44 -2.94 12.09
CA ALA A 302 -22.06 -3.16 13.49
C ALA A 302 -22.11 -1.89 14.37
N ASP A 303 -22.51 -0.75 13.80
CA ASP A 303 -22.62 0.54 14.49
C ASP A 303 -23.98 0.76 15.18
N THR A 304 -24.80 -0.30 15.32
CA THR A 304 -26.14 -0.22 15.99
C THR A 304 -26.26 -1.20 17.18
N LEU A 305 -25.15 -1.48 17.87
CA LEU A 305 -25.20 -2.14 19.18
C LEU A 305 -24.41 -1.36 20.21
#